data_d8809e69611d1a500b52bd8bd1106796
#
_entry.id   d8809e69611d1a500b52bd8bd1106796
#
_cell.length_a   1.000
_cell.length_b   1.000
_cell.length_c   1.000
_cell.angle_alpha   90.00
_cell.angle_beta   90.00
_cell.angle_gamma   90.00
#
_symmetry.space_group_name_H-M   'P 1'
#
loop_
_entity.id
_entity.type
_entity.pdbx_description
1 polymer ?
#
loop_
_entity_poly.entity_id
_entity_poly.type
_entity_poly.pdbx_seq_one_letter_code
_entity_poly.pdbx_strand_id
1 'polypeptide(L)'
;MASNMFWRVCFVFALTAIGGGAAADDRAGQLLEASGKGETARVRELLAQGAPREARDAQGNTPLLRATQGNHVQAAGALIEAGADVNAQNRMQDSAYLLAGAQGYREILELTLRHGADLKSTNRYGGTALIPACERGHVEVVRTLLQAGVDPDHVNRLGWTGLLEAIILSDGGPRHQAIVALLIEGGADVNLADGDGRTPLQHARQRGQTGIVQLLERAHAR
;
A
#
# COMPACT_ATOMS: atom_id res chain seq x y z
N MET A 1 -18.91 68.19 -46.94
CA MET A 1 -17.89 67.94 -45.91
C MET A 1 -18.09 66.54 -45.35
N ALA A 2 -17.33 65.62 -45.86
CA ALA A 2 -17.42 64.22 -45.52
C ALA A 2 -16.20 63.83 -44.67
N SER A 3 -16.44 63.33 -43.47
CA SER A 3 -15.38 62.80 -42.58
C SER A 3 -15.43 61.28 -42.58
N ASN A 4 -14.42 60.69 -43.20
CA ASN A 4 -14.21 59.26 -43.21
C ASN A 4 -13.61 58.80 -41.86
N MET A 5 -14.30 57.93 -41.16
CA MET A 5 -13.80 57.25 -39.97
C MET A 5 -13.44 55.80 -40.30
N PHE A 6 -12.13 55.55 -40.42
CA PHE A 6 -11.53 54.23 -40.59
C PHE A 6 -11.68 53.41 -39.34
N TRP A 7 -12.42 52.31 -39.41
CA TRP A 7 -12.47 51.31 -38.33
C TRP A 7 -11.31 50.32 -38.54
N ARG A 8 -10.33 50.41 -37.65
CA ARG A 8 -9.28 49.40 -37.55
C ARG A 8 -9.83 48.21 -36.79
N VAL A 9 -10.06 47.10 -37.46
CA VAL A 9 -10.34 45.81 -36.85
C VAL A 9 -9.01 45.22 -36.40
N CYS A 10 -8.74 45.20 -35.09
CA CYS A 10 -7.64 44.43 -34.50
C CYS A 10 -8.05 42.96 -34.47
N PHE A 11 -7.50 42.13 -35.34
CA PHE A 11 -7.52 40.70 -35.21
C PHE A 11 -6.57 40.29 -34.07
N VAL A 12 -7.13 39.97 -32.89
CA VAL A 12 -6.39 39.27 -31.86
C VAL A 12 -6.33 37.80 -32.25
N PHE A 13 -5.16 37.37 -32.74
CA PHE A 13 -4.87 35.95 -32.91
C PHE A 13 -4.77 35.34 -31.50
N ALA A 14 -5.82 34.64 -31.08
CA ALA A 14 -5.72 33.72 -29.95
C ALA A 14 -4.85 32.53 -30.39
N LEU A 15 -3.57 32.55 -30.03
CA LEU A 15 -2.72 31.38 -30.11
C LEU A 15 -3.24 30.38 -29.09
N THR A 16 -4.08 29.44 -29.51
CA THR A 16 -4.47 28.29 -28.70
C THR A 16 -3.25 27.39 -28.55
N ALA A 17 -2.79 27.28 -27.31
CA ALA A 17 -1.70 26.40 -26.91
C ALA A 17 -2.12 24.92 -27.09
N ILE A 18 -1.85 24.34 -28.26
CA ILE A 18 -2.03 22.88 -28.52
C ILE A 18 -0.79 22.09 -28.09
N GLY A 19 0.21 22.73 -27.50
CA GLY A 19 1.47 22.09 -27.10
C GLY A 19 1.52 21.51 -25.68
N GLY A 20 0.53 21.76 -24.83
CA GLY A 20 0.59 21.38 -23.41
C GLY A 20 0.33 19.90 -23.12
N GLY A 21 -0.50 19.24 -23.91
CA GLY A 21 -0.92 17.86 -23.66
C GLY A 21 0.19 16.82 -23.89
N ALA A 22 0.87 16.89 -25.04
CA ALA A 22 1.92 15.94 -25.38
C ALA A 22 3.15 16.01 -24.45
N ALA A 23 3.54 17.23 -24.02
CA ALA A 23 4.66 17.40 -23.09
C ALA A 23 4.33 16.98 -21.65
N ALA A 24 3.06 17.08 -21.24
CA ALA A 24 2.61 16.58 -19.95
C ALA A 24 2.52 15.06 -19.94
N ASP A 25 2.06 14.45 -21.02
CA ASP A 25 1.97 12.99 -21.18
C ASP A 25 3.37 12.35 -21.22
N ASP A 26 4.34 12.98 -21.87
CA ASP A 26 5.74 12.55 -21.90
C ASP A 26 6.37 12.60 -20.49
N ARG A 27 6.14 13.67 -19.72
CA ARG A 27 6.61 13.78 -18.34
C ARG A 27 5.94 12.77 -17.39
N ALA A 28 4.67 12.44 -17.62
CA ALA A 28 3.98 11.40 -16.87
C ALA A 28 4.65 10.04 -17.05
N GLY A 29 4.95 9.65 -18.29
CA GLY A 29 5.66 8.41 -18.61
C GLY A 29 7.07 8.38 -18.01
N GLN A 30 7.82 9.47 -18.13
CA GLN A 30 9.16 9.60 -17.55
C GLN A 30 9.14 9.48 -16.02
N LEU A 31 8.15 10.08 -15.33
CA LEU A 31 8.02 9.99 -13.87
C LEU A 31 7.71 8.56 -13.43
N LEU A 32 6.80 7.86 -14.12
CA LEU A 32 6.49 6.46 -13.86
C LEU A 32 7.73 5.57 -14.02
N GLU A 33 8.50 5.77 -15.09
CA GLU A 33 9.72 5.01 -15.37
C GLU A 33 10.81 5.29 -14.33
N ALA A 34 11.14 6.57 -14.08
CA ALA A 34 12.14 6.98 -13.09
C ALA A 34 11.80 6.46 -11.69
N SER A 35 10.50 6.50 -11.31
CA SER A 35 10.02 5.97 -10.04
C SER A 35 10.23 4.46 -9.93
N GLY A 36 9.88 3.71 -10.99
CA GLY A 36 10.05 2.26 -11.03
C GLY A 36 11.52 1.81 -11.04
N LYS A 37 12.44 2.66 -11.48
CA LYS A 37 13.90 2.42 -11.45
C LYS A 37 14.57 2.95 -10.18
N GLY A 38 13.85 3.70 -9.32
CA GLY A 38 14.41 4.32 -8.12
C GLY A 38 15.35 5.49 -8.39
N GLU A 39 15.24 6.14 -9.56
CA GLU A 39 16.07 7.28 -9.98
C GLU A 39 15.64 8.56 -9.22
N THR A 40 15.92 8.61 -7.92
CA THR A 40 15.39 9.64 -7.01
C THR A 40 15.68 11.08 -7.47
N ALA A 41 16.88 11.34 -7.99
CA ALA A 41 17.24 12.67 -8.51
C ALA A 41 16.34 13.05 -9.69
N ARG A 42 16.10 12.11 -10.61
CA ARG A 42 15.23 12.32 -11.77
C ARG A 42 13.77 12.49 -11.37
N VAL A 43 13.30 11.71 -10.38
CA VAL A 43 11.96 11.86 -9.79
C VAL A 43 11.77 13.28 -9.25
N ARG A 44 12.70 13.81 -8.46
CA ARG A 44 12.64 15.17 -7.91
C ARG A 44 12.64 16.24 -9.02
N GLU A 45 13.50 16.08 -10.01
CA GLU A 45 13.57 16.99 -11.16
C GLU A 45 12.25 17.04 -11.91
N LEU A 46 11.66 15.87 -12.24
CA LEU A 46 10.39 15.78 -12.96
C LEU A 46 9.23 16.38 -12.16
N LEU A 47 9.18 16.13 -10.85
CA LEU A 47 8.19 16.74 -9.95
C LEU A 47 8.32 18.27 -9.92
N ALA A 48 9.55 18.80 -9.86
CA ALA A 48 9.80 20.25 -9.91
C ALA A 48 9.39 20.87 -11.27
N GLN A 49 9.43 20.11 -12.36
CA GLN A 49 8.95 20.49 -13.68
C GLN A 49 7.43 20.32 -13.85
N GLY A 50 6.70 19.94 -12.79
CA GLY A 50 5.24 19.79 -12.80
C GLY A 50 4.76 18.48 -13.43
N ALA A 51 5.58 17.42 -13.43
CA ALA A 51 5.11 16.10 -13.81
C ALA A 51 3.94 15.65 -12.92
N PRO A 52 2.88 15.03 -13.48
CA PRO A 52 1.69 14.65 -12.72
C PRO A 52 2.03 13.48 -11.78
N ARG A 53 2.10 13.75 -10.47
CA ARG A 53 2.44 12.76 -9.43
C ARG A 53 1.44 11.61 -9.31
N GLU A 54 0.21 11.81 -9.82
CA GLU A 54 -0.84 10.78 -9.88
C GLU A 54 -1.02 10.19 -11.28
N ALA A 55 0.00 10.32 -12.15
CA ALA A 55 0.01 9.63 -13.44
C ALA A 55 -0.21 8.12 -13.24
N ARG A 56 -0.81 7.48 -14.24
CA ARG A 56 -1.11 6.05 -14.17
C ARG A 56 -0.60 5.31 -15.38
N ASP A 57 0.08 4.19 -15.15
CA ASP A 57 0.44 3.27 -16.22
C ASP A 57 -0.76 2.40 -16.67
N ALA A 58 -0.53 1.50 -17.63
CA ALA A 58 -1.56 0.62 -18.17
C ALA A 58 -2.20 -0.32 -17.12
N GLN A 59 -1.52 -0.59 -16.01
CA GLN A 59 -2.00 -1.37 -14.87
C GLN A 59 -2.68 -0.49 -13.81
N GLY A 60 -2.68 0.83 -14.00
CA GLY A 60 -3.19 1.81 -13.06
C GLY A 60 -2.24 2.13 -11.91
N ASN A 61 -0.96 1.72 -12.00
CA ASN A 61 0.02 2.05 -10.97
C ASN A 61 0.37 3.54 -11.03
N THR A 62 0.44 4.17 -9.86
CA THR A 62 0.99 5.52 -9.71
C THR A 62 2.52 5.49 -9.66
N PRO A 63 3.23 6.63 -9.84
CA PRO A 63 4.66 6.72 -9.61
C PRO A 63 5.07 6.21 -8.21
N LEU A 64 4.29 6.56 -7.18
CA LEU A 64 4.52 6.07 -5.82
C LEU A 64 4.41 4.55 -5.72
N LEU A 65 3.37 3.96 -6.32
CA LEU A 65 3.23 2.50 -6.34
C LEU A 65 4.36 1.83 -7.13
N ARG A 66 4.81 2.43 -8.24
CA ARG A 66 5.98 1.95 -9.00
C ARG A 66 7.27 1.96 -8.16
N ALA A 67 7.52 3.05 -7.42
CA ALA A 67 8.66 3.13 -6.50
C ALA A 67 8.54 2.08 -5.38
N THR A 68 7.33 1.86 -4.85
CA THR A 68 7.07 0.84 -3.83
C THR A 68 7.30 -0.58 -4.36
N GLN A 69 6.88 -0.90 -5.59
CA GLN A 69 7.13 -2.20 -6.21
C GLN A 69 8.63 -2.56 -6.25
N GLY A 70 9.49 -1.56 -6.48
CA GLY A 70 10.94 -1.73 -6.47
C GLY A 70 11.60 -1.57 -5.10
N ASN A 71 10.84 -1.34 -4.03
CA ASN A 71 11.34 -0.97 -2.70
C ASN A 71 12.31 0.24 -2.72
N HIS A 72 12.04 1.22 -3.57
CA HIS A 72 12.86 2.42 -3.75
C HIS A 72 12.49 3.50 -2.72
N VAL A 73 12.97 3.35 -1.48
CA VAL A 73 12.58 4.17 -0.32
C VAL A 73 12.73 5.67 -0.58
N GLN A 74 13.88 6.11 -1.14
CA GLN A 74 14.15 7.53 -1.38
C GLN A 74 13.25 8.12 -2.48
N ALA A 75 12.94 7.34 -3.53
CA ALA A 75 12.03 7.77 -4.58
C ALA A 75 10.58 7.83 -4.06
N ALA A 76 10.18 6.83 -3.29
CA ALA A 76 8.87 6.83 -2.62
C ALA A 76 8.73 8.03 -1.65
N GLY A 77 9.76 8.31 -0.86
CA GLY A 77 9.80 9.47 0.03
C GLY A 77 9.64 10.79 -0.73
N ALA A 78 10.38 10.98 -1.82
CA ALA A 78 10.28 12.20 -2.65
C ALA A 78 8.87 12.39 -3.25
N LEU A 79 8.21 11.31 -3.66
CA LEU A 79 6.84 11.34 -4.18
C LEU A 79 5.83 11.69 -3.08
N ILE A 80 5.97 11.08 -1.90
CA ILE A 80 5.11 11.34 -0.74
C ILE A 80 5.29 12.80 -0.26
N GLU A 81 6.52 13.29 -0.16
CA GLU A 81 6.82 14.70 0.18
C GLU A 81 6.20 15.68 -0.84
N ALA A 82 6.11 15.30 -2.11
CA ALA A 82 5.43 16.06 -3.15
C ALA A 82 3.90 15.93 -3.09
N GLY A 83 3.35 15.20 -2.11
CA GLY A 83 1.91 15.03 -1.87
C GLY A 83 1.27 13.94 -2.70
N ALA A 84 2.02 12.90 -3.09
CA ALA A 84 1.42 11.71 -3.72
C ALA A 84 0.49 10.99 -2.74
N ASP A 85 -0.66 10.53 -3.24
CA ASP A 85 -1.66 9.81 -2.44
C ASP A 85 -1.17 8.38 -2.13
N VAL A 86 -0.89 8.13 -0.85
CA VAL A 86 -0.43 6.81 -0.34
C VAL A 86 -1.49 5.73 -0.43
N ASN A 87 -2.77 6.13 -0.59
CA ASN A 87 -3.94 5.26 -0.66
C ASN A 87 -4.40 4.98 -2.10
N ALA A 88 -3.80 5.66 -3.09
CA ALA A 88 -4.18 5.49 -4.49
C ALA A 88 -3.99 4.05 -4.96
N GLN A 89 -5.09 3.35 -5.23
CA GLN A 89 -5.08 1.96 -5.66
C GLN A 89 -4.95 1.81 -7.18
N ASN A 90 -4.24 0.77 -7.62
CA ASN A 90 -4.19 0.30 -9.00
C ASN A 90 -5.38 -0.63 -9.33
N ARG A 91 -5.39 -1.20 -10.55
CA ARG A 91 -6.44 -2.14 -10.98
C ARG A 91 -6.49 -3.45 -10.16
N MET A 92 -5.40 -3.77 -9.46
CA MET A 92 -5.30 -4.93 -8.55
C MET A 92 -5.71 -4.58 -7.12
N GLN A 93 -6.21 -3.36 -6.88
CA GLN A 93 -6.53 -2.84 -5.55
C GLN A 93 -5.30 -2.79 -4.60
N ASP A 94 -4.10 -2.67 -5.16
CA ASP A 94 -2.89 -2.42 -4.38
C ASP A 94 -2.63 -0.91 -4.31
N SER A 95 -2.37 -0.38 -3.12
CA SER A 95 -1.80 0.94 -2.87
C SER A 95 -0.36 0.82 -2.39
N ALA A 96 0.36 1.94 -2.29
CA ALA A 96 1.71 1.94 -1.72
C ALA A 96 1.71 1.41 -0.28
N TYR A 97 0.71 1.80 0.53
CA TYR A 97 0.52 1.31 1.89
C TYR A 97 0.28 -0.21 1.93
N LEU A 98 -0.71 -0.71 1.19
CA LEU A 98 -1.06 -2.13 1.18
C LEU A 98 0.10 -2.99 0.69
N LEU A 99 0.76 -2.56 -0.40
CA LEU A 99 1.89 -3.29 -0.98
C LEU A 99 3.09 -3.31 -0.03
N ALA A 100 3.43 -2.17 0.62
CA ALA A 100 4.53 -2.11 1.56
C ALA A 100 4.32 -3.07 2.74
N GLY A 101 3.10 -3.15 3.28
CA GLY A 101 2.74 -4.13 4.31
C GLY A 101 2.89 -5.57 3.82
N ALA A 102 2.31 -5.88 2.65
CA ALA A 102 2.35 -7.22 2.08
C ALA A 102 3.76 -7.72 1.72
N GLN A 103 4.68 -6.83 1.35
CA GLN A 103 6.05 -7.18 0.94
C GLN A 103 7.08 -7.04 2.07
N GLY A 104 6.68 -6.55 3.24
CA GLY A 104 7.61 -6.34 4.34
C GLY A 104 8.50 -5.10 4.19
N TYR A 105 8.13 -4.13 3.36
CA TYR A 105 8.90 -2.91 3.11
C TYR A 105 8.67 -1.88 4.22
N ARG A 106 9.27 -2.14 5.36
CA ARG A 106 9.03 -1.40 6.60
C ARG A 106 9.20 0.11 6.45
N GLU A 107 10.28 0.57 5.82
CA GLU A 107 10.57 2.00 5.69
C GLU A 107 9.50 2.71 4.85
N ILE A 108 9.04 2.11 3.74
CA ILE A 108 7.96 2.67 2.92
C ILE A 108 6.63 2.60 3.69
N LEU A 109 6.36 1.52 4.41
CA LEU A 109 5.18 1.42 5.27
C LEU A 109 5.13 2.55 6.30
N GLU A 110 6.23 2.79 7.01
CA GLU A 110 6.32 3.88 7.99
C GLU A 110 6.12 5.26 7.34
N LEU A 111 6.65 5.46 6.11
CA LEU A 111 6.38 6.67 5.33
C LEU A 111 4.90 6.84 5.03
N THR A 112 4.23 5.80 4.53
CA THR A 112 2.80 5.87 4.20
C THR A 112 1.93 6.10 5.45
N LEU A 113 2.24 5.44 6.57
CA LEU A 113 1.53 5.62 7.83
C LEU A 113 1.61 7.07 8.34
N ARG A 114 2.79 7.70 8.27
CA ARG A 114 2.96 9.12 8.66
C ARG A 114 2.22 10.10 7.75
N HIS A 115 1.85 9.68 6.53
CA HIS A 115 1.19 10.53 5.55
C HIS A 115 -0.25 10.11 5.26
N GLY A 116 -0.92 9.54 6.26
CA GLY A 116 -2.37 9.33 6.24
C GLY A 116 -2.82 8.06 5.50
N ALA A 117 -2.07 6.96 5.63
CA ALA A 117 -2.54 5.67 5.16
C ALA A 117 -3.88 5.29 5.80
N ASP A 118 -4.84 4.88 4.99
CA ASP A 118 -6.12 4.36 5.46
C ASP A 118 -5.93 2.91 5.96
N LEU A 119 -5.92 2.76 7.28
CA LEU A 119 -5.72 1.47 7.95
C LEU A 119 -6.82 0.45 7.65
N LYS A 120 -7.99 0.90 7.19
CA LYS A 120 -9.13 0.06 6.83
C LYS A 120 -9.15 -0.32 5.35
N SER A 121 -8.27 0.26 4.53
CA SER A 121 -8.20 -0.08 3.11
C SER A 121 -7.83 -1.55 2.93
N THR A 122 -8.38 -2.18 1.88
CA THR A 122 -8.19 -3.60 1.61
C THR A 122 -7.71 -3.84 0.20
N ASN A 123 -6.96 -4.92 0.02
CA ASN A 123 -6.55 -5.45 -1.28
C ASN A 123 -7.70 -6.23 -1.96
N ARG A 124 -7.46 -6.76 -3.17
CA ARG A 124 -8.43 -7.56 -3.94
C ARG A 124 -8.98 -8.80 -3.23
N TYR A 125 -8.30 -9.27 -2.18
CA TYR A 125 -8.76 -10.39 -1.36
C TYR A 125 -9.53 -9.95 -0.11
N GLY A 126 -9.76 -8.65 0.04
CA GLY A 126 -10.43 -8.07 1.20
C GLY A 126 -9.55 -8.02 2.45
N GLY A 127 -8.25 -8.27 2.32
CA GLY A 127 -7.31 -8.21 3.44
C GLY A 127 -6.72 -6.82 3.61
N THR A 128 -6.60 -6.34 4.85
CA THR A 128 -5.80 -5.16 5.20
C THR A 128 -4.31 -5.45 5.00
N ALA A 129 -3.44 -4.46 5.18
CA ALA A 129 -1.99 -4.65 5.10
C ALA A 129 -1.44 -5.68 6.10
N LEU A 130 -2.14 -5.89 7.23
CA LEU A 130 -1.75 -6.81 8.30
C LEU A 130 -1.82 -8.27 7.87
N ILE A 131 -2.87 -8.67 7.15
CA ILE A 131 -3.12 -10.08 6.81
C ILE A 131 -1.97 -10.69 6.00
N PRO A 132 -1.58 -10.14 4.81
CA PRO A 132 -0.46 -10.71 4.06
C PRO A 132 0.90 -10.53 4.76
N ALA A 133 1.05 -9.55 5.66
CA ALA A 133 2.24 -9.44 6.48
C ALA A 133 2.37 -10.59 7.46
N CYS A 134 1.25 -11.05 8.04
CA CYS A 134 1.18 -12.22 8.91
C CYS A 134 1.48 -13.52 8.14
N GLU A 135 0.86 -13.72 6.97
CA GLU A 135 1.11 -14.85 6.08
C GLU A 135 2.60 -15.01 5.76
N ARG A 136 3.26 -13.91 5.38
CA ARG A 136 4.65 -13.92 4.88
C ARG A 136 5.71 -13.84 5.95
N GLY A 137 5.34 -13.75 7.22
CA GLY A 137 6.29 -13.76 8.32
C GLY A 137 7.05 -12.44 8.50
N HIS A 138 6.44 -11.29 8.16
CA HIS A 138 7.05 -9.96 8.29
C HIS A 138 6.88 -9.37 9.70
N VAL A 139 7.59 -9.94 10.69
CA VAL A 139 7.44 -9.66 12.14
C VAL A 139 7.43 -8.16 12.46
N GLU A 140 8.42 -7.40 11.96
CA GLU A 140 8.52 -5.97 12.29
C GLU A 140 7.43 -5.12 11.61
N VAL A 141 6.97 -5.53 10.44
CA VAL A 141 5.83 -4.91 9.76
C VAL A 141 4.54 -5.16 10.52
N VAL A 142 4.30 -6.39 10.99
CA VAL A 142 3.16 -6.74 11.83
C VAL A 142 3.17 -5.89 13.11
N ARG A 143 4.31 -5.78 13.79
CA ARG A 143 4.47 -4.91 14.95
C ARG A 143 4.10 -3.45 14.64
N THR A 144 4.63 -2.90 13.55
CA THR A 144 4.37 -1.52 13.14
C THR A 144 2.88 -1.30 12.83
N LEU A 145 2.22 -2.23 12.15
CA LEU A 145 0.80 -2.14 11.82
C LEU A 145 -0.10 -2.21 13.05
N LEU A 146 0.18 -3.10 13.99
CA LEU A 146 -0.55 -3.19 15.26
C LEU A 146 -0.37 -1.93 16.11
N GLN A 147 0.84 -1.39 16.21
CA GLN A 147 1.11 -0.11 16.89
C GLN A 147 0.39 1.08 16.23
N ALA A 148 0.20 1.04 14.92
CA ALA A 148 -0.58 2.05 14.18
C ALA A 148 -2.10 1.92 14.41
N GLY A 149 -2.58 0.82 15.02
CA GLY A 149 -3.99 0.59 15.32
C GLY A 149 -4.75 -0.12 14.19
N VAL A 150 -4.07 -0.89 13.35
CA VAL A 150 -4.76 -1.77 12.39
C VAL A 150 -5.51 -2.84 13.18
N ASP A 151 -6.78 -3.05 12.83
CA ASP A 151 -7.63 -4.06 13.46
C ASP A 151 -7.06 -5.48 13.28
N PRO A 152 -6.67 -6.17 14.37
CA PRO A 152 -6.09 -7.51 14.30
C PRO A 152 -7.12 -8.58 13.90
N ASP A 153 -8.42 -8.29 14.10
CA ASP A 153 -9.53 -9.22 13.87
C ASP A 153 -10.23 -9.00 12.52
N HIS A 154 -9.68 -8.12 11.67
CA HIS A 154 -10.20 -7.95 10.32
C HIS A 154 -10.23 -9.29 9.58
N VAL A 155 -11.39 -9.62 8.98
CA VAL A 155 -11.62 -10.87 8.26
C VAL A 155 -11.61 -10.60 6.75
N ASN A 156 -10.80 -11.34 6.01
CA ASN A 156 -10.74 -11.25 4.54
C ASN A 156 -11.86 -12.06 3.85
N ARG A 157 -11.86 -12.07 2.52
CA ARG A 157 -12.89 -12.79 1.72
C ARG A 157 -12.83 -14.32 1.84
N LEU A 158 -11.74 -14.88 2.38
CA LEU A 158 -11.61 -16.31 2.69
C LEU A 158 -12.21 -16.66 4.06
N GLY A 159 -12.67 -15.66 4.83
CA GLY A 159 -13.12 -15.85 6.21
C GLY A 159 -11.95 -15.95 7.20
N TRP A 160 -10.76 -15.42 6.87
CA TRP A 160 -9.55 -15.55 7.69
C TRP A 160 -9.06 -14.21 8.21
N THR A 161 -8.62 -14.23 9.47
CA THR A 161 -7.88 -13.14 10.11
C THR A 161 -6.38 -13.29 9.84
N GLY A 162 -5.59 -12.26 10.21
CA GLY A 162 -4.13 -12.36 10.19
C GLY A 162 -3.60 -13.50 11.07
N LEU A 163 -4.27 -13.79 12.20
CA LEU A 163 -3.94 -14.92 13.06
C LEU A 163 -4.13 -16.28 12.37
N LEU A 164 -5.27 -16.45 11.69
CA LEU A 164 -5.55 -17.66 10.93
C LEU A 164 -4.56 -17.84 9.77
N GLU A 165 -4.23 -16.78 9.02
CA GLU A 165 -3.25 -16.89 7.93
C GLU A 165 -1.85 -17.24 8.44
N ALA A 166 -1.41 -16.63 9.56
CA ALA A 166 -0.13 -16.95 10.20
C ALA A 166 -0.03 -18.44 10.62
N ILE A 167 -1.15 -19.08 10.90
CA ILE A 167 -1.22 -20.49 11.30
C ILE A 167 -1.40 -21.39 10.07
N ILE A 168 -2.37 -21.08 9.23
CA ILE A 168 -2.80 -21.96 8.13
C ILE A 168 -1.78 -22.00 7.00
N LEU A 169 -1.15 -20.88 6.68
CA LEU A 169 -0.27 -20.74 5.52
C LEU A 169 1.23 -20.82 5.87
N SER A 170 1.55 -21.22 7.10
CA SER A 170 2.93 -21.32 7.58
C SER A 170 3.31 -22.70 8.09
N ASP A 171 4.60 -22.89 8.34
CA ASP A 171 5.17 -24.06 9.02
C ASP A 171 5.12 -23.96 10.56
N GLY A 172 4.63 -22.83 11.13
CA GLY A 172 4.63 -22.57 12.54
C GLY A 172 6.02 -22.31 13.15
N GLY A 173 6.99 -21.94 12.30
CA GLY A 173 8.36 -21.65 12.69
C GLY A 173 8.50 -20.37 13.55
N PRO A 174 9.74 -20.03 13.99
CA PRO A 174 9.98 -18.95 14.95
C PRO A 174 9.40 -17.57 14.53
N ARG A 175 9.42 -17.24 13.25
CA ARG A 175 8.83 -15.98 12.73
C ARG A 175 7.32 -15.92 12.95
N HIS A 176 6.61 -17.01 12.61
CA HIS A 176 5.15 -17.06 12.78
C HIS A 176 4.75 -17.19 14.24
N GLN A 177 5.55 -17.86 15.08
CA GLN A 177 5.36 -17.83 16.54
C GLN A 177 5.47 -16.40 17.09
N ALA A 178 6.47 -15.62 16.65
CA ALA A 178 6.59 -14.21 17.03
C ALA A 178 5.39 -13.38 16.56
N ILE A 179 4.88 -13.63 15.35
CA ILE A 179 3.67 -12.95 14.82
C ILE A 179 2.44 -13.30 15.66
N VAL A 180 2.23 -14.59 15.96
CA VAL A 180 1.11 -15.01 16.81
C VAL A 180 1.20 -14.33 18.18
N ALA A 181 2.38 -14.27 18.78
CA ALA A 181 2.57 -13.55 20.05
C ALA A 181 2.21 -12.06 19.94
N LEU A 182 2.69 -11.38 18.87
CA LEU A 182 2.35 -9.98 18.63
C LEU A 182 0.85 -9.73 18.40
N LEU A 183 0.18 -10.62 17.68
CA LEU A 183 -1.27 -10.52 17.46
C LEU A 183 -2.04 -10.69 18.77
N ILE A 184 -1.66 -11.65 19.62
CA ILE A 184 -2.23 -11.84 20.97
C ILE A 184 -2.01 -10.58 21.83
N GLU A 185 -0.77 -10.06 21.88
CA GLU A 185 -0.44 -8.83 22.60
C GLU A 185 -1.22 -7.61 22.04
N GLY A 186 -1.47 -7.59 20.73
CA GLY A 186 -2.24 -6.56 20.02
C GLY A 186 -3.75 -6.70 20.19
N GLY A 187 -4.24 -7.68 20.95
CA GLY A 187 -5.66 -7.85 21.28
C GLY A 187 -6.45 -8.69 20.28
N ALA A 188 -5.81 -9.50 19.44
CA ALA A 188 -6.50 -10.41 18.54
C ALA A 188 -7.37 -11.41 19.31
N ASP A 189 -8.60 -11.64 18.85
CA ASP A 189 -9.47 -12.70 19.37
C ASP A 189 -8.94 -14.09 18.95
N VAL A 190 -8.31 -14.76 19.89
CA VAL A 190 -7.72 -16.10 19.69
C VAL A 190 -8.76 -17.19 19.44
N ASN A 191 -10.04 -16.90 19.60
CA ASN A 191 -11.15 -17.82 19.39
C ASN A 191 -11.96 -17.50 18.11
N LEU A 192 -11.62 -16.43 17.38
CA LEU A 192 -12.32 -16.08 16.14
C LEU A 192 -12.07 -17.17 15.09
N ALA A 193 -13.11 -17.99 14.86
CA ALA A 193 -13.06 -19.13 13.95
C ALA A 193 -13.12 -18.69 12.49
N ASP A 194 -12.68 -19.57 11.59
CA ASP A 194 -12.87 -19.42 10.14
C ASP A 194 -14.32 -19.68 9.70
N GLY A 195 -14.58 -19.58 8.39
CA GLY A 195 -15.90 -19.79 7.81
C GLY A 195 -16.49 -21.20 8.01
N ASP A 196 -15.65 -22.18 8.34
CA ASP A 196 -16.05 -23.55 8.66
C ASP A 196 -16.24 -23.76 10.18
N GLY A 197 -16.09 -22.73 10.99
CA GLY A 197 -16.22 -22.78 12.45
C GLY A 197 -14.99 -23.35 13.14
N ARG A 198 -13.84 -23.46 12.46
CA ARG A 198 -12.62 -24.00 13.04
C ARG A 198 -11.77 -22.89 13.64
N THR A 199 -11.40 -23.07 14.94
CA THR A 199 -10.64 -22.07 15.69
C THR A 199 -9.14 -22.08 15.35
N PRO A 200 -8.40 -20.97 15.62
CA PRO A 200 -6.95 -20.92 15.50
C PRO A 200 -6.24 -22.07 16.21
N LEU A 201 -6.67 -22.43 17.44
CA LEU A 201 -6.09 -23.51 18.19
C LEU A 201 -6.30 -24.88 17.54
N GLN A 202 -7.48 -25.11 16.97
CA GLN A 202 -7.77 -26.36 16.24
C GLN A 202 -6.90 -26.49 14.99
N HIS A 203 -6.69 -25.41 14.24
CA HIS A 203 -5.78 -25.38 13.08
C HIS A 203 -4.34 -25.66 13.50
N ALA A 204 -3.82 -24.98 14.55
CA ALA A 204 -2.46 -25.17 15.04
C ALA A 204 -2.21 -26.62 15.49
N ARG A 205 -3.16 -27.23 16.22
CA ARG A 205 -3.08 -28.65 16.65
C ARG A 205 -3.07 -29.60 15.46
N GLN A 206 -3.97 -29.42 14.51
CA GLN A 206 -4.04 -30.26 13.31
C GLN A 206 -2.74 -30.23 12.50
N ARG A 207 -2.03 -29.08 12.50
CA ARG A 207 -0.77 -28.89 11.80
C ARG A 207 0.46 -29.28 12.60
N GLY A 208 0.30 -29.70 13.87
CA GLY A 208 1.41 -30.05 14.74
C GLY A 208 2.31 -28.87 15.14
N GLN A 209 1.79 -27.64 15.08
CA GLN A 209 2.52 -26.41 15.38
C GLN A 209 2.64 -26.19 16.89
N THR A 210 3.40 -27.03 17.60
CA THR A 210 3.46 -27.10 19.06
C THR A 210 3.75 -25.76 19.73
N GLY A 211 4.67 -24.95 19.16
CA GLY A 211 4.99 -23.63 19.73
C GLY A 211 3.82 -22.66 19.65
N ILE A 212 3.05 -22.68 18.54
CA ILE A 212 1.84 -21.84 18.39
C ILE A 212 0.72 -22.35 19.29
N VAL A 213 0.54 -23.68 19.41
CA VAL A 213 -0.43 -24.28 20.35
C VAL A 213 -0.17 -23.76 21.77
N GLN A 214 1.07 -23.79 22.25
CA GLN A 214 1.43 -23.28 23.58
C GLN A 214 1.15 -21.78 23.78
N LEU A 215 1.35 -20.97 22.72
CA LEU A 215 1.04 -19.53 22.75
C LEU A 215 -0.47 -19.31 22.89
N LEU A 216 -1.26 -19.99 22.08
CA LEU A 216 -2.72 -19.89 22.07
C LEU A 216 -3.34 -20.40 23.38
N GLU A 217 -2.87 -21.54 23.92
CA GLU A 217 -3.35 -22.07 25.20
C GLU A 217 -3.05 -21.12 26.37
N ARG A 218 -1.88 -20.48 26.40
CA ARG A 218 -1.55 -19.44 27.39
C ARG A 218 -2.45 -18.20 27.28
N ALA A 219 -2.94 -17.92 26.09
CA ALA A 219 -3.91 -16.85 25.82
C ALA A 219 -5.38 -17.30 26.02
N HIS A 220 -5.62 -18.47 26.64
CA HIS A 220 -6.94 -19.03 26.92
C HIS A 220 -7.77 -19.34 25.66
N ALA A 221 -7.15 -19.69 24.54
CA ALA A 221 -7.83 -20.19 23.35
C ALA A 221 -8.54 -21.53 23.64
N ARG A 222 -9.70 -21.73 22.96
CA ARG A 222 -10.57 -22.90 23.16
C ARG A 222 -10.77 -23.71 21.89
#